data_52f791c0795ec3a8c7872f5cab0062e8
#
_entry.id   52f791c0795ec3a8c7872f5cab0062e8
#
_cell.length_a   1.000
_cell.length_b   1.000
_cell.length_c   1.000
_cell.angle_alpha   90.00
_cell.angle_beta   90.00
_cell.angle_gamma   90.00
#
_symmetry.space_group_name_H-M   'P 1'
#
loop_
_entity.id
_entity.type
_entity.pdbx_description
1 polymer ?
#
loop_
_entity_poly.entity_id
_entity_poly.type
_entity_poly.pdbx_seq_one_letter_code
_entity_poly.pdbx_strand_id
1 'polypeptide(L)'
;MKAPHNIFHTAGFGKVAPWIDLANSEEWDGFGNLTDHLANPRWLASFLKHWNLHPLPSKDVPSRKLVQLRVLLRRAAEKVAAGGSLGQREISNLNQALNVPVRQKLVQNQNGFRAETVPVRSDWTWVIARIAASLGEMLANHAVERIKVCANSDCRWVFRDPTKARTKRWCNDRTCGNRARVRRARAAQKQKA
;
A
#
# COMPACT_ATOMS: atom_id res chain seq x y z
N MET A 1 20.62 -1.35 -22.63
CA MET A 1 19.27 -1.11 -22.06
C MET A 1 19.34 -1.43 -20.56
N LYS A 2 19.14 -0.42 -19.67
CA LYS A 2 19.07 -0.70 -18.21
C LYS A 2 17.73 -1.35 -17.92
N ALA A 3 17.76 -2.48 -17.20
CA ALA A 3 16.57 -3.20 -16.77
C ALA A 3 15.59 -2.24 -16.06
N PRO A 4 14.26 -2.41 -16.22
CA PRO A 4 13.28 -1.57 -15.54
C PRO A 4 13.53 -1.65 -14.03
N HIS A 5 13.54 -0.50 -13.36
CA HIS A 5 13.63 -0.43 -11.90
C HIS A 5 12.34 -0.98 -11.29
N ASN A 6 12.28 -2.26 -11.11
CA ASN A 6 11.24 -2.90 -10.32
C ASN A 6 11.53 -2.59 -8.85
N ILE A 7 10.76 -1.72 -8.24
CA ILE A 7 10.96 -1.25 -6.88
C ILE A 7 10.82 -2.41 -5.88
N PHE A 8 9.93 -3.35 -6.12
CA PHE A 8 9.80 -4.56 -5.30
C PHE A 8 10.98 -5.51 -5.42
N HIS A 9 11.63 -5.61 -6.58
CA HIS A 9 12.81 -6.47 -6.74
C HIS A 9 14.06 -5.92 -6.05
N THR A 10 14.16 -4.62 -5.87
CA THR A 10 15.35 -3.97 -5.29
C THR A 10 15.20 -3.60 -3.81
N ALA A 11 13.98 -3.37 -3.32
CA ALA A 11 13.72 -2.86 -1.97
C ALA A 11 12.92 -3.83 -1.08
N GLY A 12 12.36 -4.92 -1.62
CA GLY A 12 11.42 -5.78 -0.90
C GLY A 12 10.12 -5.05 -0.52
N PHE A 13 9.37 -5.65 0.39
CA PHE A 13 8.14 -5.04 0.92
C PHE A 13 8.47 -3.86 1.84
N GLY A 14 7.52 -2.91 1.94
CA GLY A 14 7.61 -1.77 2.84
C GLY A 14 7.62 -2.19 4.31
N LYS A 15 7.92 -1.21 5.18
CA LYS A 15 7.91 -1.41 6.65
C LYS A 15 6.78 -0.65 7.34
N VAL A 16 5.83 -0.13 6.55
CA VAL A 16 4.81 0.80 7.06
C VAL A 16 3.50 0.08 7.35
N ALA A 17 2.89 -0.51 6.35
CA ALA A 17 1.62 -1.21 6.49
C ALA A 17 1.32 -2.08 5.26
N PRO A 18 0.64 -3.25 5.41
CA PRO A 18 0.35 -4.15 4.31
C PRO A 18 -0.55 -3.53 3.23
N TRP A 19 -1.41 -2.59 3.59
CA TRP A 19 -2.28 -1.94 2.63
C TRP A 19 -1.50 -1.14 1.56
N ILE A 20 -0.35 -0.54 1.92
CA ILE A 20 0.50 0.20 0.97
C ILE A 20 1.10 -0.74 -0.06
N ASP A 21 1.63 -1.88 0.40
CA ASP A 21 2.24 -2.86 -0.52
C ASP A 21 1.19 -3.51 -1.42
N LEU A 22 -0.03 -3.80 -0.89
CA LEU A 22 -1.11 -4.29 -1.74
C LEU A 22 -1.58 -3.22 -2.75
N ALA A 23 -1.72 -1.96 -2.35
CA ALA A 23 -2.06 -0.86 -3.25
C ALA A 23 -1.03 -0.69 -4.37
N ASN A 24 0.25 -0.97 -4.07
CA ASN A 24 1.36 -0.89 -5.01
C ASN A 24 1.66 -2.20 -5.76
N SER A 25 0.89 -3.26 -5.52
CA SER A 25 1.07 -4.53 -6.25
C SER A 25 0.79 -4.40 -7.76
N GLU A 26 0.14 -3.33 -8.18
CA GLU A 26 0.12 -2.82 -9.55
C GLU A 26 1.22 -1.76 -9.67
N GLU A 27 2.40 -2.20 -10.08
CA GLU A 27 3.61 -1.38 -10.11
C GLU A 27 3.84 -0.78 -11.49
N TRP A 28 4.01 0.54 -11.52
CA TRP A 28 4.47 1.30 -12.67
C TRP A 28 5.95 1.65 -12.48
N ASP A 29 6.81 1.26 -13.43
CA ASP A 29 8.28 1.39 -13.32
C ASP A 29 8.78 2.84 -13.43
N GLY A 30 7.89 3.80 -13.61
CA GLY A 30 8.20 5.21 -13.83
C GLY A 30 8.60 5.57 -15.24
N PHE A 31 8.41 4.64 -16.20
CA PHE A 31 8.53 4.82 -17.64
C PHE A 31 7.25 4.45 -18.39
N GLY A 32 6.20 4.09 -17.66
CA GLY A 32 4.90 3.72 -18.22
C GLY A 32 4.69 2.21 -18.40
N ASN A 33 5.63 1.35 -17.98
CA ASN A 33 5.41 -0.09 -18.02
C ASN A 33 4.75 -0.55 -16.72
N LEU A 34 3.75 -1.43 -16.86
CA LEU A 34 2.97 -1.98 -15.77
C LEU A 34 3.39 -3.42 -15.46
N THR A 35 3.55 -3.74 -14.18
CA THR A 35 3.67 -5.09 -13.66
C THR A 35 2.58 -5.34 -12.62
N ASP A 36 1.75 -6.37 -12.82
CA ASP A 36 0.78 -6.81 -11.80
C ASP A 36 1.37 -7.97 -10.98
N HIS A 37 1.82 -7.63 -9.78
CA HIS A 37 2.42 -8.59 -8.86
C HIS A 37 1.42 -9.58 -8.25
N LEU A 38 0.13 -9.26 -8.18
CA LEU A 38 -0.89 -10.21 -7.73
C LEU A 38 -1.06 -11.41 -8.65
N ALA A 39 -0.66 -11.26 -9.92
CA ALA A 39 -0.62 -12.38 -10.87
C ALA A 39 0.52 -13.39 -10.58
N ASN A 40 1.48 -13.03 -9.70
CA ASN A 40 2.62 -13.87 -9.35
C ASN A 40 2.40 -14.54 -7.98
N PRO A 41 2.17 -15.87 -7.91
CA PRO A 41 1.96 -16.57 -6.64
C PRO A 41 3.14 -16.47 -5.66
N ARG A 42 4.38 -16.38 -6.17
CA ARG A 42 5.57 -16.22 -5.31
C ARG A 42 5.59 -14.85 -4.63
N TRP A 43 5.16 -13.81 -5.32
CA TRP A 43 5.03 -12.48 -4.73
C TRP A 43 3.99 -12.48 -3.61
N LEU A 44 2.81 -13.06 -3.86
CA LEU A 44 1.74 -13.15 -2.87
C LEU A 44 2.19 -13.93 -1.63
N ALA A 45 2.85 -15.08 -1.81
CA ALA A 45 3.37 -15.86 -0.69
C ALA A 45 4.40 -15.07 0.13
N SER A 46 5.29 -14.33 -0.53
CA SER A 46 6.28 -13.47 0.13
C SER A 46 5.63 -12.30 0.86
N PHE A 47 4.59 -11.67 0.26
CA PHE A 47 3.78 -10.61 0.89
C PHE A 47 3.11 -11.09 2.17
N LEU A 48 2.43 -12.24 2.12
CA LEU A 48 1.76 -12.84 3.28
C LEU A 48 2.76 -13.16 4.40
N LYS A 49 3.91 -13.74 4.04
CA LYS A 49 4.99 -14.04 4.99
C LYS A 49 5.53 -12.77 5.64
N HIS A 50 5.85 -11.74 4.83
CA HIS A 50 6.42 -10.48 5.32
C HIS A 50 5.53 -9.79 6.34
N TRP A 51 4.21 -9.78 6.08
CA TRP A 51 3.24 -9.11 6.94
C TRP A 51 2.63 -10.03 8.00
N ASN A 52 3.14 -11.27 8.13
CA ASN A 52 2.62 -12.27 9.07
C ASN A 52 1.10 -12.47 8.94
N LEU A 53 0.63 -12.52 7.71
CA LEU A 53 -0.79 -12.70 7.38
C LEU A 53 -1.13 -14.17 7.17
N HIS A 54 -0.58 -15.05 8.01
CA HIS A 54 -0.84 -16.49 8.02
C HIS A 54 -2.07 -16.83 8.87
N PRO A 55 -2.49 -18.02 8.76
CA PRO A 55 -2.31 -19.12 7.83
C PRO A 55 -3.53 -19.28 6.97
N LEU A 56 -3.37 -19.94 5.89
CA LEU A 56 -4.46 -20.15 4.99
C LEU A 56 -4.53 -21.61 4.61
N PRO A 57 -5.38 -22.38 5.27
CA PRO A 57 -5.61 -23.75 4.87
C PRO A 57 -6.31 -23.86 3.50
N SER A 58 -6.80 -22.75 2.96
CA SER A 58 -7.47 -22.73 1.67
C SER A 58 -6.46 -22.69 0.52
N LYS A 59 -6.59 -23.63 -0.42
CA LYS A 59 -5.81 -23.65 -1.67
C LYS A 59 -6.26 -22.57 -2.66
N ASP A 60 -7.49 -22.06 -2.49
CA ASP A 60 -8.09 -21.11 -3.41
C ASP A 60 -7.82 -19.66 -2.99
N VAL A 61 -6.91 -19.03 -3.72
CA VAL A 61 -6.62 -17.60 -3.55
C VAL A 61 -7.78 -16.79 -4.14
N PRO A 62 -8.46 -15.92 -3.35
CA PRO A 62 -9.56 -15.10 -3.86
C PRO A 62 -9.03 -13.90 -4.66
N SER A 63 -8.36 -14.17 -5.77
CA SER A 63 -7.67 -13.15 -6.60
C SER A 63 -8.55 -11.97 -6.94
N ARG A 64 -9.82 -12.21 -7.29
CA ARG A 64 -10.80 -11.14 -7.59
C ARG A 64 -11.02 -10.21 -6.37
N LYS A 65 -11.15 -10.77 -5.17
CA LYS A 65 -11.35 -9.97 -3.95
C LYS A 65 -10.09 -9.16 -3.60
N LEU A 66 -8.91 -9.73 -3.79
CA LEU A 66 -7.64 -9.01 -3.59
C LEU A 66 -7.47 -7.86 -4.58
N VAL A 67 -7.83 -8.05 -5.85
CA VAL A 67 -7.82 -6.98 -6.85
C VAL A 67 -8.85 -5.89 -6.49
N GLN A 68 -10.05 -6.26 -6.07
CA GLN A 68 -11.07 -5.29 -5.61
C GLN A 68 -10.59 -4.49 -4.40
N LEU A 69 -9.98 -5.16 -3.42
CA LEU A 69 -9.38 -4.50 -2.27
C LEU A 69 -8.26 -3.55 -2.70
N ARG A 70 -7.33 -3.99 -3.56
CA ARG A 70 -6.27 -3.14 -4.11
C ARG A 70 -6.81 -1.85 -4.72
N VAL A 71 -7.84 -1.96 -5.56
CA VAL A 71 -8.48 -0.80 -6.21
C VAL A 71 -9.10 0.14 -5.17
N LEU A 72 -9.77 -0.40 -4.15
CA LEU A 72 -10.36 0.38 -3.07
C LEU A 72 -9.28 1.15 -2.29
N LEU A 73 -8.22 0.46 -1.86
CA LEU A 73 -7.11 1.04 -1.11
C LEU A 73 -6.39 2.13 -1.89
N ARG A 74 -6.16 1.89 -3.18
CA ARG A 74 -5.49 2.85 -4.06
C ARG A 74 -6.31 4.12 -4.25
N ARG A 75 -7.61 3.98 -4.55
CA ARG A 75 -8.53 5.12 -4.68
C ARG A 75 -8.62 5.92 -3.38
N ALA A 76 -8.71 5.24 -2.24
CA ALA A 76 -8.70 5.90 -0.93
C ALA A 76 -7.40 6.71 -0.73
N ALA A 77 -6.25 6.11 -1.02
CA ALA A 77 -4.96 6.79 -0.91
C ALA A 77 -4.84 8.00 -1.85
N GLU A 78 -5.25 7.86 -3.11
CA GLU A 78 -5.24 8.95 -4.10
C GLU A 78 -6.11 10.12 -3.64
N LYS A 79 -7.30 9.83 -3.12
CA LYS A 79 -8.26 10.83 -2.66
C LYS A 79 -7.73 11.62 -1.45
N VAL A 80 -7.22 10.92 -0.43
CA VAL A 80 -6.68 11.59 0.76
C VAL A 80 -5.36 12.30 0.47
N ALA A 81 -4.52 11.76 -0.41
CA ALA A 81 -3.28 12.42 -0.84
C ALA A 81 -3.53 13.74 -1.61
N ALA A 82 -4.69 13.85 -2.27
CA ALA A 82 -5.16 15.07 -2.91
C ALA A 82 -5.83 16.06 -1.93
N GLY A 83 -5.87 15.76 -0.62
CA GLY A 83 -6.50 16.60 0.39
C GLY A 83 -8.01 16.39 0.52
N GLY A 84 -8.58 15.40 -0.17
CA GLY A 84 -9.99 15.03 -0.08
C GLY A 84 -10.29 14.08 1.08
N SER A 85 -11.58 13.90 1.38
CA SER A 85 -12.09 12.93 2.36
C SER A 85 -12.74 11.74 1.66
N LEU A 86 -12.77 10.59 2.32
CA LEU A 86 -13.49 9.41 1.82
C LEU A 86 -15.00 9.67 1.85
N GLY A 87 -15.69 9.31 0.79
CA GLY A 87 -17.15 9.38 0.74
C GLY A 87 -17.80 8.15 1.38
N GLN A 88 -19.12 8.22 1.53
CA GLN A 88 -19.90 7.18 2.19
C GLN A 88 -19.72 5.79 1.53
N ARG A 89 -19.57 5.76 0.20
CA ARG A 89 -19.37 4.51 -0.55
C ARG A 89 -18.03 3.86 -0.25
N GLU A 90 -16.94 4.64 -0.21
CA GLU A 90 -15.60 4.14 0.14
C GLU A 90 -15.56 3.63 1.58
N ILE A 91 -16.15 4.37 2.51
CA ILE A 91 -16.26 3.97 3.93
C ILE A 91 -17.08 2.69 4.06
N SER A 92 -18.23 2.59 3.39
CA SER A 92 -19.07 1.38 3.40
C SER A 92 -18.31 0.16 2.89
N ASN A 93 -17.57 0.29 1.79
CA ASN A 93 -16.77 -0.79 1.22
C ASN A 93 -15.61 -1.22 2.17
N LEU A 94 -14.97 -0.27 2.84
CA LEU A 94 -13.95 -0.56 3.86
C LEU A 94 -14.59 -1.29 5.05
N ASN A 95 -15.71 -0.82 5.55
CA ASN A 95 -16.43 -1.45 6.65
C ASN A 95 -16.90 -2.88 6.28
N GLN A 96 -17.31 -3.11 5.04
CA GLN A 96 -17.63 -4.45 4.55
C GLN A 96 -16.41 -5.38 4.59
N ALA A 97 -15.23 -4.88 4.20
CA ALA A 97 -13.99 -5.66 4.28
C ALA A 97 -13.55 -5.92 5.74
N LEU A 98 -13.88 -5.02 6.66
CA LEU A 98 -13.60 -5.15 8.10
C LEU A 98 -14.58 -6.04 8.86
N ASN A 99 -15.75 -6.34 8.27
CA ASN A 99 -16.81 -7.09 8.92
C ASN A 99 -16.50 -8.59 8.97
N VAL A 100 -15.63 -8.97 9.90
CA VAL A 100 -15.22 -10.35 10.14
C VAL A 100 -15.35 -10.69 11.63
N PRO A 101 -15.76 -11.92 11.98
CA PRO A 101 -15.84 -12.33 13.37
C PRO A 101 -14.47 -12.36 14.05
N VAL A 102 -14.35 -11.64 15.16
CA VAL A 102 -13.14 -11.56 15.97
C VAL A 102 -13.43 -11.84 17.43
N ARG A 103 -12.40 -12.23 18.18
CA ARG A 103 -12.43 -12.36 19.64
C ARG A 103 -11.25 -11.63 20.25
N GLN A 104 -11.41 -11.19 21.49
CA GLN A 104 -10.30 -10.69 22.29
C GLN A 104 -9.56 -11.85 22.95
N LYS A 105 -8.24 -11.77 22.95
CA LYS A 105 -7.36 -12.70 23.64
C LYS A 105 -6.42 -11.91 24.53
N LEU A 106 -6.37 -12.27 25.82
CA LEU A 106 -5.34 -11.75 26.71
C LEU A 106 -4.06 -12.55 26.50
N VAL A 107 -2.95 -11.86 26.25
CA VAL A 107 -1.62 -12.46 26.16
C VAL A 107 -0.68 -11.77 27.14
N GLN A 108 0.21 -12.56 27.73
CA GLN A 108 1.27 -12.07 28.59
C GLN A 108 2.60 -12.17 27.86
N ASN A 109 3.42 -11.14 27.97
CA ASN A 109 4.79 -11.12 27.49
C ASN A 109 5.71 -10.51 28.57
N GLN A 110 6.99 -10.32 28.26
CA GLN A 110 7.98 -9.74 29.17
C GLN A 110 7.63 -8.31 29.64
N ASN A 111 6.78 -7.59 28.90
CA ASN A 111 6.35 -6.22 29.21
C ASN A 111 4.98 -6.16 29.90
N GLY A 112 4.41 -7.31 30.32
CA GLY A 112 3.11 -7.40 30.98
C GLY A 112 2.00 -8.00 30.12
N PHE A 113 0.76 -7.60 30.38
CA PHE A 113 -0.43 -8.11 29.69
C PHE A 113 -0.86 -7.18 28.58
N ARG A 114 -1.35 -7.76 27.48
CA ARG A 114 -2.03 -7.02 26.41
C ARG A 114 -3.22 -7.79 25.86
N ALA A 115 -4.24 -7.05 25.44
CA ALA A 115 -5.35 -7.63 24.71
C ALA A 115 -5.01 -7.64 23.20
N GLU A 116 -5.21 -8.79 22.56
CA GLU A 116 -5.06 -8.97 21.12
C GLU A 116 -6.40 -9.29 20.49
N THR A 117 -6.70 -8.63 19.38
CA THR A 117 -7.83 -9.01 18.53
C THR A 117 -7.39 -10.13 17.59
N VAL A 118 -7.98 -11.29 17.75
CA VAL A 118 -7.68 -12.47 16.94
C VAL A 118 -8.91 -12.92 16.16
N PRO A 119 -8.76 -13.51 14.98
CA PRO A 119 -9.89 -14.00 14.21
C PRO A 119 -10.53 -15.22 14.87
N VAL A 120 -11.84 -15.37 14.69
CA VAL A 120 -12.52 -16.63 14.98
C VAL A 120 -12.10 -17.72 13.97
N ARG A 121 -11.83 -17.31 12.71
CA ARG A 121 -11.31 -18.17 11.64
C ARG A 121 -10.16 -17.47 10.94
N SER A 122 -9.03 -18.16 10.80
CA SER A 122 -7.85 -17.65 10.06
C SER A 122 -7.98 -18.05 8.58
N ASP A 123 -8.81 -17.35 7.85
CA ASP A 123 -9.07 -17.56 6.42
C ASP A 123 -8.79 -16.28 5.60
N TRP A 124 -9.09 -16.32 4.29
CA TRP A 124 -8.88 -15.18 3.41
C TRP A 124 -9.71 -13.95 3.77
N THR A 125 -10.87 -14.12 4.41
CA THR A 125 -11.68 -12.97 4.86
C THR A 125 -10.94 -12.21 5.95
N TRP A 126 -10.27 -12.93 6.86
CA TRP A 126 -9.40 -12.33 7.85
C TRP A 126 -8.19 -11.61 7.25
N VAL A 127 -7.51 -12.21 6.26
CA VAL A 127 -6.38 -11.56 5.57
C VAL A 127 -6.82 -10.24 4.94
N ILE A 128 -7.94 -10.25 4.21
CA ILE A 128 -8.52 -9.06 3.59
C ILE A 128 -8.85 -8.00 4.65
N ALA A 129 -9.48 -8.42 5.76
CA ALA A 129 -9.82 -7.52 6.86
C ALA A 129 -8.56 -6.91 7.52
N ARG A 130 -7.51 -7.70 7.75
CA ARG A 130 -6.24 -7.18 8.32
C ARG A 130 -5.55 -6.17 7.42
N ILE A 131 -5.57 -6.40 6.11
CA ILE A 131 -5.04 -5.44 5.14
C ILE A 131 -5.87 -4.15 5.15
N ALA A 132 -7.21 -4.26 5.12
CA ALA A 132 -8.11 -3.10 5.18
C ALA A 132 -7.97 -2.34 6.51
N ALA A 133 -7.88 -3.06 7.65
CA ALA A 133 -7.70 -2.48 8.96
C ALA A 133 -6.45 -1.62 9.07
N SER A 134 -5.36 -2.03 8.42
CA SER A 134 -4.11 -1.26 8.44
C SER A 134 -4.21 0.11 7.74
N LEU A 135 -5.10 0.28 6.76
CA LEU A 135 -5.47 1.60 6.24
C LEU A 135 -6.35 2.34 7.25
N GLY A 136 -7.39 1.67 7.81
CA GLY A 136 -8.27 2.26 8.82
C GLY A 136 -7.50 2.82 10.01
N GLU A 137 -6.53 2.08 10.53
CA GLU A 137 -5.63 2.52 11.60
C GLU A 137 -4.85 3.79 11.24
N MET A 138 -4.36 3.87 10.00
CA MET A 138 -3.64 5.05 9.52
C MET A 138 -4.56 6.26 9.37
N LEU A 139 -5.80 6.06 8.92
CA LEU A 139 -6.81 7.12 8.81
C LEU A 139 -7.24 7.62 10.19
N ALA A 140 -7.49 6.72 11.14
CA ALA A 140 -7.95 7.03 12.49
C ALA A 140 -6.87 7.75 13.35
N ASN A 141 -5.60 7.41 13.15
CA ASN A 141 -4.49 7.96 13.94
C ASN A 141 -3.93 9.29 13.39
N HIS A 142 -4.74 10.07 12.68
CA HIS A 142 -4.38 11.40 12.15
C HIS A 142 -3.06 11.41 11.34
N ALA A 143 -2.77 10.30 10.66
CA ALA A 143 -1.60 10.18 9.79
C ALA A 143 -1.95 10.35 8.29
N VAL A 144 -3.17 10.81 8.02
CA VAL A 144 -3.74 10.97 6.66
C VAL A 144 -2.86 11.86 5.79
N GLU A 145 -2.38 12.97 6.33
CA GLU A 145 -1.53 13.94 5.62
C GLU A 145 -0.15 13.38 5.24
N ARG A 146 0.22 12.21 5.80
CA ARG A 146 1.44 11.48 5.44
C ARG A 146 1.24 10.50 4.30
N ILE A 147 -0.01 10.22 3.92
CA ILE A 147 -0.32 9.40 2.75
C ILE A 147 -0.06 10.26 1.51
N LYS A 148 0.84 9.81 0.65
CA LYS A 148 1.23 10.52 -0.57
C LYS A 148 1.19 9.58 -1.76
N VAL A 149 0.96 10.17 -2.93
CA VAL A 149 1.14 9.50 -4.22
C VAL A 149 2.31 10.16 -4.93
N CYS A 150 3.15 9.36 -5.57
CA CYS A 150 4.32 9.87 -6.29
C CYS A 150 3.91 10.85 -7.36
N ALA A 151 4.52 12.04 -7.37
CA ALA A 151 4.25 13.10 -8.33
C ALA A 151 4.77 12.78 -9.76
N ASN A 152 5.46 11.64 -9.96
CA ASN A 152 5.73 11.12 -11.29
C ASN A 152 4.51 10.36 -11.80
N SER A 153 3.82 10.90 -12.83
CA SER A 153 2.63 10.31 -13.44
C SER A 153 2.83 8.86 -13.91
N ASP A 154 4.04 8.53 -14.35
CA ASP A 154 4.40 7.21 -14.84
C ASP A 154 4.83 6.24 -13.73
N CYS A 155 4.73 6.65 -12.45
CA CYS A 155 5.05 5.84 -11.29
C CYS A 155 3.83 5.59 -10.39
N ARG A 156 3.13 6.66 -9.99
CA ARG A 156 1.90 6.62 -9.18
C ARG A 156 2.02 5.81 -7.87
N TRP A 157 3.24 5.58 -7.35
CA TRP A 157 3.49 4.80 -6.14
C TRP A 157 2.90 5.48 -4.91
N VAL A 158 2.13 4.73 -4.12
CA VAL A 158 1.60 5.19 -2.83
C VAL A 158 2.67 5.01 -1.76
N PHE A 159 2.90 6.01 -0.93
CA PHE A 159 3.88 5.93 0.16
C PHE A 159 3.47 6.78 1.36
N ARG A 160 4.05 6.45 2.52
CA ARG A 160 3.97 7.28 3.71
C ARG A 160 5.16 8.23 3.74
N ASP A 161 4.90 9.53 3.84
CA ASP A 161 5.95 10.53 4.03
C ASP A 161 6.48 10.48 5.47
N PRO A 162 7.73 10.06 5.70
CA PRO A 162 8.32 9.99 7.03
C PRO A 162 8.89 11.34 7.50
N THR A 163 8.96 12.35 6.64
CA THR A 163 9.61 13.63 6.95
C THR A 163 8.80 14.44 7.94
N LYS A 164 9.48 15.26 8.74
CA LYS A 164 8.82 16.18 9.69
C LYS A 164 7.97 17.21 8.94
N ALA A 165 8.48 17.74 7.84
CA ALA A 165 7.82 18.78 7.03
C ALA A 165 6.67 18.26 6.15
N ARG A 166 6.52 16.92 5.96
CA ARG A 166 5.47 16.29 5.13
C ARG A 166 5.43 16.78 3.68
N THR A 167 6.59 17.18 3.16
CA THR A 167 6.73 17.82 1.83
C THR A 167 7.26 16.88 0.75
N LYS A 168 7.45 15.61 1.07
CA LYS A 168 7.97 14.63 0.11
C LYS A 168 6.99 14.45 -1.05
N ARG A 169 7.49 14.65 -2.28
CA ARG A 169 6.69 14.57 -3.51
C ARG A 169 6.89 13.28 -4.30
N TRP A 170 8.02 12.60 -4.11
CA TRP A 170 8.38 11.39 -4.84
C TRP A 170 8.59 10.23 -3.90
N CYS A 171 8.16 9.05 -4.32
CA CYS A 171 8.37 7.81 -3.55
C CYS A 171 9.87 7.58 -3.26
N ASN A 172 10.71 7.96 -4.22
CA ASN A 172 12.17 7.89 -4.10
C ASN A 172 12.82 9.08 -4.82
N ASP A 173 13.68 9.83 -4.09
CA ASP A 173 14.34 11.04 -4.62
C ASP A 173 15.42 10.71 -5.64
N ARG A 174 16.10 9.57 -5.51
CA ARG A 174 17.17 9.13 -6.43
C ARG A 174 16.63 8.62 -7.77
N THR A 175 15.38 8.19 -7.83
CA THR A 175 14.72 7.71 -9.05
C THR A 175 13.72 8.73 -9.56
N CYS A 176 12.50 8.78 -9.03
CA CYS A 176 11.44 9.67 -9.50
C CYS A 176 11.78 11.15 -9.32
N GLY A 177 12.43 11.52 -8.20
CA GLY A 177 12.88 12.89 -7.97
C GLY A 177 13.94 13.33 -8.98
N ASN A 178 14.91 12.47 -9.26
CA ASN A 178 15.93 12.76 -10.29
C ASN A 178 15.32 12.88 -11.70
N ARG A 179 14.41 11.98 -12.08
CA ARG A 179 13.67 12.07 -13.36
C ARG A 179 12.94 13.41 -13.49
N ALA A 180 12.28 13.86 -12.42
CA ALA A 180 11.58 15.14 -12.42
C ALA A 180 12.53 16.33 -12.59
N ARG A 181 13.73 16.29 -11.99
CA ARG A 181 14.77 17.32 -12.17
C ARG A 181 15.27 17.35 -13.61
N VAL A 182 15.59 16.19 -14.19
CA VAL A 182 16.06 16.08 -15.58
C VAL A 182 15.00 16.59 -16.57
N ARG A 183 13.72 16.21 -16.38
CA ARG A 183 12.62 16.70 -17.24
C ARG A 183 12.52 18.23 -17.19
N ARG A 184 12.61 18.84 -16.00
CA ARG A 184 12.57 20.30 -15.84
C ARG A 184 13.75 20.99 -16.53
N ALA A 185 14.98 20.47 -16.35
CA ALA A 185 16.16 21.01 -17.01
C ALA A 185 16.04 20.99 -18.54
N ARG A 186 15.59 19.86 -19.11
CA ARG A 186 15.36 19.72 -20.55
C ARG A 186 14.29 20.69 -21.08
N ALA A 187 13.19 20.88 -20.33
CA ALA A 187 12.13 21.81 -20.69
C ALA A 187 12.65 23.26 -20.71
N ALA A 188 13.43 23.65 -19.69
CA ALA A 188 14.03 24.98 -19.62
C ALA A 188 15.04 25.25 -20.77
N GLN A 189 15.79 24.22 -21.20
CA GLN A 189 16.69 24.35 -22.36
C GLN A 189 15.94 24.57 -23.67
N LYS A 190 14.81 23.87 -23.88
CA LYS A 190 13.97 24.02 -25.08
C LYS A 190 13.28 25.38 -25.18
N GLN A 191 13.06 26.07 -24.06
CA GLN A 191 12.48 27.43 -24.07
C GLN A 191 13.49 28.53 -24.35
N LYS A 192 14.77 28.19 -24.28
CA LYS A 192 15.88 29.16 -24.55
C LYS A 192 16.49 29.04 -25.95
N ALA A 193 16.13 27.97 -26.68
CA ALA A 193 16.50 27.71 -28.06
C ALA A 193 15.41 28.14 -29.03
#